data_b41dc09eed31169cba6999138b7d1475
#
_entry.id   b41dc09eed31169cba6999138b7d1475
#
_cell.length_a   1.000
_cell.length_b   1.000
_cell.length_c   1.000
_cell.angle_alpha   90.00
_cell.angle_beta   90.00
_cell.angle_gamma   90.00
#
_symmetry.space_group_name_H-M   'P 1'
#
loop_
_entity.id
_entity.type
_entity.pdbx_description
1 polymer ?
#
loop_
_entity_poly.entity_id
_entity_poly.type
_entity_poly.pdbx_seq_one_letter_code
_entity_poly.pdbx_strand_id
1 'polypeptide(L)'
;MQIKKNIAISESGYIFNPSSGESFSINPTGVEIFNFIKEGKTYEEIEQLVLEKYNTDKDTFDKDYHDFIGFLKQYHLLDYGEKEN
;
A
#
# COMPACT_ATOMS: atom_id res chain seq x y z
N MET A 1 -0.39 8.78 -7.47
CA MET A 1 0.26 7.54 -7.03
C MET A 1 -0.76 6.44 -6.96
N GLN A 2 -0.50 5.36 -7.60
CA GLN A 2 -1.41 4.23 -7.65
C GLN A 2 -0.62 2.94 -7.57
N ILE A 3 -1.29 1.88 -7.13
CA ILE A 3 -0.70 0.54 -7.23
C ILE A 3 -0.81 0.11 -8.70
N LYS A 4 0.23 -0.51 -9.22
CA LYS A 4 0.18 -1.02 -10.59
C LYS A 4 -0.96 -2.01 -10.73
N LYS A 5 -1.63 -1.97 -11.88
CA LYS A 5 -2.87 -2.72 -12.05
C LYS A 5 -2.70 -4.23 -12.00
N ASN A 6 -1.54 -4.72 -12.40
CA ASN A 6 -1.32 -6.15 -12.45
C ASN A 6 -0.86 -6.74 -11.12
N ILE A 7 -0.71 -5.93 -10.08
CA ILE A 7 -0.30 -6.42 -8.79
C ILE A 7 -1.51 -7.04 -8.10
N ALA A 8 -1.36 -8.27 -7.64
CA ALA A 8 -2.42 -8.98 -6.95
C ALA A 8 -2.15 -9.01 -5.45
N ILE A 9 -3.22 -9.04 -4.66
CA ILE A 9 -3.10 -9.18 -3.23
C ILE A 9 -4.12 -10.20 -2.76
N SER A 10 -3.69 -11.08 -1.85
CA SER A 10 -4.60 -12.05 -1.26
C SER A 10 -5.10 -11.54 0.08
N GLU A 11 -6.21 -12.11 0.54
CA GLU A 11 -6.75 -11.73 1.84
C GLU A 11 -5.82 -12.09 2.99
N SER A 12 -4.95 -13.04 2.77
CA SER A 12 -4.02 -13.45 3.82
C SER A 12 -2.75 -12.63 3.86
N GLY A 13 -2.66 -11.60 3.02
CA GLY A 13 -1.56 -10.65 3.12
C GLY A 13 -0.39 -10.92 2.21
N TYR A 14 -0.59 -11.62 1.11
CA TYR A 14 0.47 -11.81 0.12
C TYR A 14 0.24 -10.92 -1.07
N ILE A 15 1.28 -10.20 -1.47
CA ILE A 15 1.28 -9.41 -2.69
C ILE A 15 2.08 -10.18 -3.73
N PHE A 16 1.56 -10.27 -4.94
CA PHE A 16 2.25 -10.95 -6.03
C PHE A 16 2.42 -10.02 -7.21
N ASN A 17 3.65 -9.95 -7.71
CA ASN A 17 3.96 -9.16 -8.90
C ASN A 17 4.26 -10.12 -10.05
N PRO A 18 3.31 -10.33 -10.97
CA PRO A 18 3.54 -11.29 -12.06
C PRO A 18 4.62 -10.85 -13.04
N SER A 19 4.91 -9.56 -13.10
CA SER A 19 5.97 -9.09 -14.01
C SER A 19 7.35 -9.56 -13.57
N SER A 20 7.58 -9.66 -12.27
CA SER A 20 8.88 -10.09 -11.75
C SER A 20 8.83 -11.50 -11.18
N GLY A 21 7.64 -12.02 -10.93
CA GLY A 21 7.48 -13.31 -10.26
C GLY A 21 7.68 -13.26 -8.77
N GLU A 22 7.84 -12.07 -8.21
CA GLU A 22 8.09 -11.92 -6.78
C GLU A 22 6.80 -11.90 -5.99
N SER A 23 6.86 -12.40 -4.76
CA SER A 23 5.74 -12.24 -3.84
C SER A 23 6.26 -11.76 -2.50
N PHE A 24 5.40 -11.08 -1.77
CA PHE A 24 5.76 -10.44 -0.51
C PHE A 24 4.66 -10.67 0.50
N SER A 25 5.05 -10.81 1.75
CA SER A 25 4.11 -10.97 2.85
C SER A 25 4.01 -9.63 3.59
N ILE A 26 2.79 -9.17 3.85
CA ILE A 26 2.59 -7.93 4.59
C ILE A 26 1.62 -8.16 5.74
N ASN A 27 1.67 -7.27 6.73
CA ASN A 27 0.84 -7.41 7.91
C ASN A 27 -0.58 -6.88 7.63
N PRO A 28 -1.53 -7.12 8.54
CA PRO A 28 -2.92 -6.71 8.30
C PRO A 28 -3.09 -5.22 8.04
N THR A 29 -2.35 -4.36 8.73
CA THR A 29 -2.44 -2.92 8.50
C THR A 29 -1.95 -2.61 7.08
N GLY A 30 -0.89 -3.28 6.63
CA GLY A 30 -0.40 -3.10 5.28
C GLY A 30 -1.42 -3.51 4.24
N VAL A 31 -2.17 -4.60 4.50
CA VAL A 31 -3.23 -5.03 3.58
C VAL A 31 -4.28 -3.93 3.46
N GLU A 32 -4.68 -3.33 4.59
CA GLU A 32 -5.67 -2.27 4.58
C GLU A 32 -5.18 -1.07 3.79
N ILE A 33 -3.96 -0.63 4.07
CA ILE A 33 -3.40 0.52 3.38
C ILE A 33 -3.29 0.25 1.88
N PHE A 34 -2.83 -0.95 1.52
CA PHE A 34 -2.73 -1.34 0.12
C PHE A 34 -4.08 -1.20 -0.59
N ASN A 35 -5.12 -1.74 0.04
CA ASN A 35 -6.45 -1.72 -0.57
C ASN A 35 -7.00 -0.31 -0.66
N PHE A 36 -6.77 0.54 0.35
CA PHE A 36 -7.21 1.93 0.29
C PHE A 36 -6.51 2.68 -0.84
N ILE A 37 -5.22 2.43 -1.03
CA ILE A 37 -4.50 3.06 -2.13
C ILE A 37 -5.08 2.60 -3.47
N LYS A 38 -5.38 1.31 -3.59
CA LYS A 38 -5.99 0.80 -4.81
C LYS A 38 -7.35 1.45 -5.09
N GLU A 39 -8.07 1.79 -4.04
CA GLU A 39 -9.37 2.45 -4.18
C GLU A 39 -9.25 3.93 -4.49
N GLY A 40 -8.05 4.47 -4.49
CA GLY A 40 -7.83 5.87 -4.82
C GLY A 40 -7.96 6.82 -3.66
N LYS A 41 -7.93 6.32 -2.44
CA LYS A 41 -8.07 7.18 -1.27
C LYS A 41 -6.82 8.00 -1.04
N THR A 42 -7.00 9.22 -0.53
CA THR A 42 -5.88 10.10 -0.22
C THR A 42 -5.22 9.68 1.08
N TYR A 43 -4.02 10.23 1.32
CA TYR A 43 -3.33 9.99 2.59
C TYR A 43 -4.21 10.36 3.77
N GLU A 44 -4.88 11.50 3.71
CA GLU A 44 -5.72 11.96 4.82
C GLU A 44 -6.88 11.02 5.06
N GLU A 45 -7.49 10.53 3.98
CA GLU A 45 -8.59 9.57 4.12
C GLU A 45 -8.12 8.26 4.74
N ILE A 46 -6.96 7.79 4.29
CA ILE A 46 -6.41 6.55 4.83
C ILE A 46 -6.08 6.71 6.31
N GLU A 47 -5.46 7.84 6.66
CA GLU A 47 -5.13 8.11 8.05
C GLU A 47 -6.37 8.04 8.92
N GLN A 48 -7.42 8.73 8.50
CA GLN A 48 -8.64 8.76 9.31
C GLN A 48 -9.23 7.36 9.47
N LEU A 49 -9.27 6.59 8.40
CA LEU A 49 -9.86 5.25 8.45
C LEU A 49 -9.03 4.31 9.33
N VAL A 50 -7.72 4.38 9.23
CA VAL A 50 -6.87 3.51 10.03
C VAL A 50 -6.95 3.89 11.51
N LEU A 51 -6.95 5.20 11.82
CA LEU A 51 -7.03 5.62 13.21
C LEU A 51 -8.36 5.26 13.84
N GLU A 52 -9.44 5.25 13.04
CA GLU A 52 -10.74 4.82 13.55
C GLU A 52 -10.80 3.33 13.82
N LYS A 53 -10.12 2.55 13.01
CA LYS A 53 -10.22 1.09 13.09
C LYS A 53 -9.25 0.50 14.10
N TYR A 54 -8.05 1.07 14.20
CA TYR A 54 -7.00 0.53 15.04
C TYR A 54 -6.68 1.50 16.15
N ASN A 55 -6.28 0.95 17.29
CA ASN A 55 -5.92 1.77 18.44
C ASN A 55 -4.47 2.23 18.29
N THR A 56 -4.27 3.19 17.40
CA THR A 56 -2.93 3.71 17.12
C THR A 56 -3.02 5.22 17.05
N ASP A 57 -1.87 5.90 17.06
CA ASP A 57 -1.86 7.36 17.00
C ASP A 57 -1.31 7.80 15.64
N LYS A 58 -1.39 9.12 15.41
CA LYS A 58 -1.00 9.69 14.14
C LYS A 58 0.48 9.47 13.84
N ASP A 59 1.34 9.62 14.85
CA ASP A 59 2.78 9.46 14.62
C ASP A 59 3.11 8.05 14.22
N THR A 60 2.51 7.07 14.88
CA THR A 60 2.72 5.67 14.54
C THR A 60 2.20 5.38 13.14
N PHE A 61 1.02 5.90 12.83
CA PHE A 61 0.46 5.71 11.50
C PHE A 61 1.37 6.31 10.43
N ASP A 62 1.84 7.54 10.66
CA ASP A 62 2.71 8.21 9.68
C ASP A 62 3.95 7.37 9.39
N LYS A 63 4.56 6.86 10.44
CA LYS A 63 5.76 6.05 10.27
C LYS A 63 5.45 4.80 9.46
N ASP A 64 4.38 4.09 9.85
CA ASP A 64 4.02 2.85 9.17
C ASP A 64 3.63 3.11 7.72
N TYR A 65 2.92 4.19 7.47
CA TYR A 65 2.51 4.54 6.11
C TYR A 65 3.73 4.81 5.24
N HIS A 66 4.66 5.63 5.73
CA HIS A 66 5.83 5.97 4.94
C HIS A 66 6.74 4.77 4.73
N ASP A 67 6.86 3.90 5.74
CA ASP A 67 7.62 2.67 5.58
C ASP A 67 7.00 1.79 4.51
N PHE A 68 5.67 1.70 4.50
CA PHE A 68 4.97 0.89 3.52
C PHE A 68 5.12 1.47 2.11
N ILE A 69 5.01 2.78 1.97
CA ILE A 69 5.20 3.42 0.67
C ILE A 69 6.63 3.19 0.18
N GLY A 70 7.61 3.28 1.09
CA GLY A 70 8.99 2.99 0.73
C GLY A 70 9.17 1.57 0.22
N PHE A 71 8.49 0.62 0.86
CA PHE A 71 8.50 -0.77 0.42
C PHE A 71 7.93 -0.88 -1.00
N LEU A 72 6.78 -0.24 -1.24
CA LEU A 72 6.17 -0.29 -2.56
C LEU A 72 7.06 0.31 -3.64
N LYS A 73 7.74 1.40 -3.31
CA LYS A 73 8.67 2.02 -4.24
C LYS A 73 9.87 1.12 -4.53
N GLN A 74 10.41 0.54 -3.49
CA GLN A 74 11.62 -0.29 -3.62
C GLN A 74 11.39 -1.44 -4.57
N TYR A 75 10.20 -2.04 -4.53
CA TYR A 75 9.91 -3.22 -5.35
C TYR A 75 9.11 -2.88 -6.59
N HIS A 76 9.04 -1.58 -6.92
CA HIS A 76 8.42 -1.12 -8.18
C HIS A 76 6.96 -1.53 -8.30
N LEU A 77 6.23 -1.40 -7.19
CA LEU A 77 4.82 -1.78 -7.18
C LEU A 77 3.90 -0.59 -7.43
N LEU A 78 4.46 0.62 -7.52
CA LEU A 78 3.66 1.82 -7.72
C LEU A 78 3.72 2.29 -9.16
N ASP A 79 2.59 2.85 -9.61
CA ASP A 79 2.47 3.48 -10.91
C ASP A 79 2.25 4.95 -10.66
N TYR A 80 3.13 5.80 -11.15
CA TYR A 80 3.03 7.24 -10.92
C TYR A 80 2.23 7.95 -11.98
N GLY A 81 1.76 7.21 -12.98
CA GLY A 81 0.94 7.81 -14.03
C GLY A 81 1.70 8.65 -15.02
N GLU A 82 3.04 8.59 -14.98
CA GLU A 82 3.81 9.34 -15.90
C GLU A 82 3.94 8.66 -17.18
N LYS A 83 3.97 9.40 -18.19
CA LYS A 83 4.24 8.83 -19.41
C LYS A 83 5.62 8.73 -19.50
N GLU A 84 6.09 7.97 -19.68
CA GLU A 84 7.34 7.95 -19.77
C GLU A 84 7.71 8.34 -20.80
N ASN A 85 7.54 8.90 -21.03
CA ASN A 85 7.83 9.52 -21.97
C ASN A 85 8.42 9.29 -22.60
#